data_0d661529f77f76af6092fa9cf98e6bf7
#
_entry.id   0d661529f77f76af6092fa9cf98e6bf7
#
_cell.length_a   1.000
_cell.length_b   1.000
_cell.length_c   1.000
_cell.angle_alpha   90.00
_cell.angle_beta   90.00
_cell.angle_gamma   90.00
#
_symmetry.space_group_name_H-M   'P 1'
#
loop_
_entity.id
_entity.type
_entity.pdbx_description
1 polymer ?
#
loop_
_entity_poly.entity_id
_entity_poly.type
_entity_poly.pdbx_seq_one_letter_code
_entity_poly.pdbx_strand_id
1 'polypeptide(L)'
;MEPTVEKLESMFLKSEADLEYIQRRLKLDFINSAAKSGCPAEEDVTVMLENLKSIKAKHSVLRSQVSKITDAQKESMEFIKNRLNSATELIKHCQQTSDLEV
;
A
#
# COMPACT_ATOMS: atom_id res chain seq x y z
N MET A 1 -13.50 -1.87 6.89
CA MET A 1 -12.05 -1.60 6.87
C MET A 1 -11.34 -2.35 5.76
N GLU A 2 -11.53 -3.67 5.67
CA GLU A 2 -10.90 -4.48 4.62
C GLU A 2 -11.20 -4.02 3.19
N PRO A 3 -12.47 -3.69 2.81
CA PRO A 3 -12.72 -3.19 1.46
C PRO A 3 -11.98 -1.89 1.15
N THR A 4 -11.79 -1.02 2.14
CA THR A 4 -11.05 0.23 1.97
C THR A 4 -9.56 -0.04 1.76
N VAL A 5 -8.99 -0.99 2.50
CA VAL A 5 -7.58 -1.39 2.38
C VAL A 5 -7.33 -2.04 1.03
N GLU A 6 -8.20 -2.96 0.60
CA GLU A 6 -8.09 -3.62 -0.70
C GLU A 6 -8.18 -2.60 -1.85
N LYS A 7 -9.09 -1.64 -1.73
CA LYS A 7 -9.23 -0.56 -2.70
C LYS A 7 -7.97 0.29 -2.77
N LEU A 8 -7.39 0.61 -1.62
CA LEU A 8 -6.15 1.39 -1.52
C LEU A 8 -4.99 0.63 -2.16
N GLU A 9 -4.85 -0.66 -1.89
CA GLU A 9 -3.84 -1.51 -2.50
C GLU A 9 -3.98 -1.56 -4.02
N SER A 10 -5.22 -1.71 -4.52
CA SER A 10 -5.51 -1.67 -5.96
C SER A 10 -5.10 -0.34 -6.57
N MET A 11 -5.37 0.77 -5.89
CA MET A 11 -4.98 2.10 -6.34
C MET A 11 -3.46 2.25 -6.41
N PHE A 12 -2.73 1.73 -5.42
CA PHE A 12 -1.27 1.74 -5.44
C PHE A 12 -0.71 0.92 -6.59
N LEU A 13 -1.25 -0.27 -6.85
CA LEU A 13 -0.83 -1.12 -7.97
C LEU A 13 -1.09 -0.44 -9.31
N LYS A 14 -2.25 0.19 -9.46
CA LYS A 14 -2.58 0.93 -10.67
C LYS A 14 -1.64 2.11 -10.87
N SER A 15 -1.38 2.86 -9.81
CA SER A 15 -0.45 4.00 -9.84
C SER A 15 0.96 3.56 -10.22
N GLU A 16 1.43 2.44 -9.70
CA GLU A 16 2.75 1.88 -10.07
C GLU A 16 2.80 1.55 -11.56
N ALA A 17 1.76 0.91 -12.09
CA ALA A 17 1.66 0.57 -13.51
C ALA A 17 1.64 1.83 -14.36
N ASP A 18 0.89 2.85 -13.95
CA ASP A 18 0.82 4.14 -14.65
C ASP A 18 2.18 4.85 -14.65
N LEU A 19 2.88 4.85 -13.52
CA LEU A 19 4.22 5.44 -13.41
C LEU A 19 5.22 4.72 -14.31
N GLU A 20 5.18 3.40 -14.37
CA GLU A 20 6.00 2.60 -15.28
C GLU A 20 5.71 2.93 -16.74
N TYR A 21 4.44 3.04 -17.10
CA TYR A 21 4.02 3.40 -18.46
C TYR A 21 4.52 4.79 -18.83
N ILE A 22 4.36 5.77 -17.96
CA ILE A 22 4.82 7.15 -18.18
C ILE A 22 6.33 7.16 -18.38
N GLN A 23 7.07 6.42 -17.56
CA GLN A 23 8.53 6.33 -17.65
C GLN A 23 8.96 5.77 -19.00
N ARG A 24 8.33 4.70 -19.46
CA ARG A 24 8.61 4.09 -20.76
C ARG A 24 8.32 5.05 -21.91
N ARG A 25 7.18 5.74 -21.84
CA ARG A 25 6.79 6.72 -22.86
C ARG A 25 7.78 7.86 -22.94
N LEU A 26 8.18 8.40 -21.80
CA LEU A 26 9.17 9.49 -21.76
C LEU A 26 10.50 9.06 -22.35
N LYS A 27 10.97 7.86 -22.04
CA LYS A 27 12.20 7.32 -22.59
C LYS A 27 12.12 7.14 -24.10
N LEU A 28 11.00 6.61 -24.61
CA LEU A 28 10.78 6.45 -26.05
C LEU A 28 10.71 7.79 -26.76
N ASP A 29 9.99 8.75 -26.21
CA ASP A 29 9.86 10.09 -26.78
C ASP A 29 11.23 10.78 -26.81
N PHE A 30 12.04 10.60 -25.77
CA PHE A 30 13.40 11.12 -25.68
C PHE A 30 14.27 10.52 -26.79
N ILE A 31 14.27 9.21 -26.97
CA ILE A 31 15.04 8.52 -28.00
C ILE A 31 14.60 8.97 -29.37
N ASN A 32 13.31 9.08 -29.63
CA ASN A 32 12.75 9.53 -30.89
C ASN A 32 13.13 11.00 -31.20
N SER A 33 13.04 11.86 -30.21
CA SER A 33 13.37 13.27 -30.31
C SER A 33 14.88 13.47 -30.59
N ALA A 34 15.73 12.74 -29.87
CA ALA A 34 17.18 12.78 -30.04
C ALA A 34 17.57 12.32 -31.42
N ALA A 35 16.89 11.31 -31.99
CA ALA A 35 17.15 10.81 -33.34
C ALA A 35 16.75 11.82 -34.42
N LYS A 36 15.75 12.67 -34.15
CA LYS A 36 15.20 13.60 -35.14
C LYS A 36 15.85 14.97 -35.19
N SER A 37 16.33 15.51 -34.06
CA SER A 37 16.72 16.92 -34.05
C SER A 37 17.92 17.29 -33.18
N GLY A 38 18.56 16.40 -32.48
CA GLY A 38 19.71 16.73 -31.62
C GLY A 38 19.42 17.86 -30.64
N CYS A 39 18.32 17.86 -29.95
CA CYS A 39 17.60 19.01 -29.51
C CYS A 39 17.78 19.38 -28.03
N PRO A 40 17.59 20.68 -27.67
CA PRO A 40 17.58 21.16 -26.27
C PRO A 40 16.47 20.58 -25.36
N ALA A 41 15.51 19.89 -25.93
CA ALA A 41 14.50 19.14 -25.17
C ALA A 41 15.08 18.03 -24.27
N GLU A 42 16.34 17.71 -24.47
CA GLU A 42 17.09 16.70 -23.74
C GLU A 42 17.11 16.97 -22.23
N GLU A 43 17.34 18.22 -21.83
CA GLU A 43 17.38 18.64 -20.43
C GLU A 43 16.02 18.49 -19.76
N ASP A 44 14.95 18.90 -20.45
CA ASP A 44 13.59 18.83 -19.92
C ASP A 44 13.16 17.38 -19.68
N VAL A 45 13.46 16.49 -20.61
CA VAL A 45 13.12 15.06 -20.47
C VAL A 45 13.94 14.42 -19.35
N THR A 46 15.22 14.78 -19.22
CA THR A 46 16.08 14.29 -18.14
C THR A 46 15.52 14.70 -16.77
N VAL A 47 15.13 15.97 -16.64
CA VAL A 47 14.52 16.49 -15.41
C VAL A 47 13.20 15.76 -15.12
N MET A 48 12.37 15.55 -16.14
CA MET A 48 11.11 14.81 -15.99
C MET A 48 11.36 13.37 -15.52
N LEU A 49 12.34 12.70 -16.09
CA LEU A 49 12.69 11.33 -15.70
C LEU A 49 13.19 11.27 -14.25
N GLU A 50 14.01 12.24 -13.83
CA GLU A 50 14.48 12.33 -12.44
C GLU A 50 13.33 12.58 -11.47
N ASN A 51 12.42 13.50 -11.84
CA ASN A 51 11.22 13.77 -11.03
C ASN A 51 10.34 12.54 -10.92
N LEU A 52 10.16 11.82 -12.01
CA LEU A 52 9.39 10.58 -12.04
C LEU A 52 10.02 9.51 -11.15
N LYS A 53 11.34 9.40 -11.19
CA LYS A 53 12.09 8.48 -10.33
C LYS A 53 11.88 8.81 -8.85
N SER A 54 11.91 10.09 -8.51
CA SER A 54 11.62 10.57 -7.16
C SER A 54 10.18 10.25 -6.74
N ILE A 55 9.22 10.46 -7.63
CA ILE A 55 7.80 10.13 -7.38
C ILE A 55 7.64 8.63 -7.14
N LYS A 56 8.27 7.80 -7.97
CA LYS A 56 8.24 6.34 -7.81
C LYS A 56 8.81 5.91 -6.45
N ALA A 57 9.91 6.52 -6.03
CA ALA A 57 10.53 6.22 -4.75
C ALA A 57 9.60 6.58 -3.58
N LYS A 58 9.00 7.77 -3.63
CA LYS A 58 8.03 8.21 -2.60
C LYS A 58 6.79 7.33 -2.58
N HIS A 59 6.31 6.93 -3.75
CA HIS A 59 5.16 6.02 -3.88
C HIS A 59 5.46 4.67 -3.24
N SER A 60 6.65 4.13 -3.47
CA SER A 60 7.09 2.86 -2.88
C SER A 60 7.15 2.95 -1.35
N VAL A 61 7.66 4.07 -0.82
CA VAL A 61 7.71 4.30 0.64
C VAL A 61 6.32 4.37 1.23
N LEU A 62 5.41 5.11 0.59
CA LEU A 62 4.01 5.22 1.04
C LEU A 62 3.32 3.86 1.05
N ARG A 63 3.51 3.07 0.00
CA ARG A 63 2.96 1.72 -0.08
C ARG A 63 3.45 0.84 1.05
N SER A 64 4.75 0.91 1.34
CA SER A 64 5.35 0.17 2.45
C SER A 64 4.75 0.59 3.80
N GLN A 65 4.57 1.89 4.01
CA GLN A 65 3.97 2.43 5.23
C GLN A 65 2.53 1.97 5.41
N VAL A 66 1.74 2.01 4.33
CA VAL A 66 0.34 1.54 4.34
C VAL A 66 0.28 0.05 4.65
N SER A 67 1.18 -0.74 4.07
CA SER A 67 1.27 -2.18 4.34
C SER A 67 1.55 -2.46 5.81
N LYS A 68 2.46 -1.72 6.42
CA LYS A 68 2.80 -1.84 7.84
C LYS A 68 1.62 -1.48 8.74
N ILE A 69 0.89 -0.41 8.40
CA ILE A 69 -0.31 0.00 9.14
C ILE A 69 -1.38 -1.10 9.05
N THR A 70 -1.57 -1.66 7.87
CA THR A 70 -2.53 -2.76 7.63
C THR A 70 -2.18 -3.97 8.49
N ASP A 71 -0.91 -4.37 8.52
CA ASP A 71 -0.44 -5.49 9.31
C ASP A 71 -0.63 -5.23 10.81
N ALA A 72 -0.32 -4.04 11.28
CA ALA A 72 -0.52 -3.65 12.67
C ALA A 72 -2.00 -3.68 13.06
N GLN A 73 -2.89 -3.23 12.17
CA GLN A 73 -4.33 -3.30 12.40
C GLN A 73 -4.83 -4.74 12.49
N LYS A 74 -4.34 -5.62 11.62
CA LYS A 74 -4.68 -7.05 11.67
C LYS A 74 -4.27 -7.67 13.00
N GLU A 75 -3.06 -7.40 13.46
CA GLU A 75 -2.56 -7.89 14.75
C GLU A 75 -3.42 -7.39 15.90
N SER A 76 -3.77 -6.10 15.89
CA SER A 76 -4.64 -5.50 16.92
C SER A 76 -6.02 -6.14 16.93
N MET A 77 -6.60 -6.37 15.76
CA MET A 77 -7.91 -7.02 15.64
C MET A 77 -7.88 -8.46 16.14
N GLU A 78 -6.84 -9.22 15.82
CA GLU A 78 -6.66 -10.57 16.33
C GLU A 78 -6.50 -10.60 17.84
N PHE A 79 -5.71 -9.68 18.37
CA PHE A 79 -5.54 -9.54 19.82
C PHE A 79 -6.87 -9.28 20.52
N ILE A 80 -7.66 -8.34 20.00
CA ILE A 80 -8.99 -8.01 20.55
C ILE A 80 -9.90 -9.22 20.48
N LYS A 81 -9.92 -9.90 19.33
CA LYS A 81 -10.75 -11.10 19.13
C LYS A 81 -10.38 -12.20 20.14
N ASN A 82 -9.10 -12.44 20.34
CA ASN A 82 -8.62 -13.44 21.29
C ASN A 82 -9.01 -13.08 22.73
N ARG A 83 -8.91 -11.79 23.09
CA ARG A 83 -9.32 -11.29 24.41
C ARG A 83 -10.81 -11.45 24.63
N LEU A 84 -11.62 -11.16 23.62
CA LEU A 84 -13.08 -11.35 23.68
C LEU A 84 -13.44 -12.84 23.84
N ASN A 85 -12.76 -13.71 23.12
CA ASN A 85 -12.97 -15.16 23.23
C ASN A 85 -12.62 -15.67 24.64
N SER A 86 -11.51 -15.19 25.20
CA SER A 86 -11.09 -15.53 26.56
C SER A 86 -12.11 -15.06 27.59
N ALA A 87 -12.62 -13.84 27.43
CA ALA A 87 -13.64 -13.28 28.30
C ALA A 87 -14.94 -14.10 28.21
N THR A 88 -15.35 -14.51 27.03
CA THR A 88 -16.52 -15.35 26.81
C THR A 88 -16.37 -16.70 27.50
N GLU A 89 -15.20 -17.32 27.41
CA GLU A 89 -14.91 -18.59 28.08
C GLU A 89 -14.96 -18.44 29.59
N LEU A 90 -14.43 -17.36 30.15
CA LEU A 90 -14.47 -17.07 31.58
C LEU A 90 -15.91 -16.88 32.05
N ILE A 91 -16.73 -16.18 31.30
CA ILE A 91 -18.15 -15.97 31.63
C ILE A 91 -18.88 -17.32 31.64
N LYS A 92 -18.67 -18.17 30.66
CA LYS A 92 -19.23 -19.51 30.58
C LYS A 92 -18.84 -20.35 31.81
N HIS A 93 -17.56 -20.29 32.16
CA HIS A 93 -17.03 -21.01 33.30
C HIS A 93 -17.71 -20.54 34.61
N CYS A 94 -17.84 -19.24 34.81
CA CYS A 94 -18.51 -18.66 35.95
C CYS A 94 -19.98 -19.07 36.01
N GLN A 95 -20.69 -19.09 34.90
CA GLN A 95 -22.07 -19.52 34.82
C GLN A 95 -22.21 -21.00 35.20
N GLN A 96 -21.35 -21.86 34.71
CA GLN A 96 -21.33 -23.28 35.03
C GLN A 96 -21.07 -23.53 36.51
N THR A 97 -20.13 -22.79 37.08
CA THR A 97 -19.81 -22.88 38.51
C THR A 97 -20.98 -22.41 39.37
N SER A 98 -21.63 -21.33 38.97
CA SER A 98 -22.81 -20.78 39.65
C SER A 98 -23.96 -21.78 39.62
N ASP A 99 -24.20 -22.42 38.48
CA ASP A 99 -25.24 -23.44 38.33
C ASP A 99 -24.96 -24.67 39.21
N LEU A 100 -23.69 -25.04 39.37
CA LEU A 100 -23.29 -26.16 40.21
C LEU A 100 -23.46 -25.87 41.69
N GLU A 101 -23.40 -24.62 42.14
CA GLU A 101 -23.56 -24.22 43.51
C GLU A 101 -25.03 -24.17 43.95
N VAL A 102 -25.94 -24.15 43.03
CA VAL A 102 -27.38 -24.15 43.27
C VAL A 102 -27.90 -25.56 43.36
#